data_a4d67649a4da34edcd7afd0a8274c0e4
#
_entry.id   a4d67649a4da34edcd7afd0a8274c0e4
#
_cell.length_a   1.000
_cell.length_b   1.000
_cell.length_c   1.000
_cell.angle_alpha   90.00
_cell.angle_beta   90.00
_cell.angle_gamma   90.00
#
_symmetry.space_group_name_H-M   'P 1'
#
loop_
_entity.id
_entity.type
_entity.pdbx_description
1 polymer ?
#
loop_
_entity_poly.entity_id
_entity_poly.type
_entity_poly.pdbx_seq_one_letter_code
_entity_poly.pdbx_strand_id
1 'polypeptide(L)'
;MLIFIFFLSFSYKLKIYLFSFARFTKKQYLQVAIITASTIVLSFFVKVGIRFLSPGFETVNQNDLNGLFENSTVITIFIMLVIIAPITEEFLFRGLIMNVIFNKFPKIGLFTSVLLFTLIHRPTDLFSFSIYLILSTGLSLVY
;
A
#
# COMPACT_ATOMS: atom_id res chain seq x y z
N MET A 1 -4.48 15.58 -13.72
CA MET A 1 -3.92 15.17 -15.03
C MET A 1 -2.42 15.42 -15.14
N LEU A 2 -1.91 16.63 -14.91
CA LEU A 2 -0.47 16.95 -15.00
C LEU A 2 0.42 16.09 -14.07
N ILE A 3 0.02 15.85 -12.83
CA ILE A 3 0.77 15.02 -11.87
C ILE A 3 0.92 13.59 -12.39
N PHE A 4 -0.12 13.01 -12.98
CA PHE A 4 -0.07 11.66 -13.53
C PHE A 4 0.87 11.55 -14.74
N ILE A 5 0.84 12.56 -15.63
CA ILE A 5 1.78 12.65 -16.77
C ILE A 5 3.22 12.79 -16.27
N PHE A 6 3.43 13.60 -15.22
CA PHE A 6 4.74 13.74 -14.58
C PHE A 6 5.24 12.40 -14.03
N PHE A 7 4.40 11.67 -13.30
CA PHE A 7 4.74 10.34 -12.76
C PHE A 7 5.09 9.33 -13.87
N LEU A 8 4.32 9.29 -14.96
CA LEU A 8 4.60 8.41 -16.09
C LEU A 8 5.92 8.78 -16.78
N SER A 9 6.18 10.06 -17.01
CA SER A 9 7.41 10.53 -17.61
C SER A 9 8.63 10.27 -16.72
N PHE A 10 8.47 10.44 -15.41
CA PHE A 10 9.51 10.19 -14.43
C PHE A 10 9.79 8.70 -14.25
N SER A 11 8.76 7.85 -14.23
CA SER A 11 8.91 6.40 -14.20
C SER A 11 9.65 5.89 -15.44
N TYR A 12 9.33 6.41 -16.61
CA TYR A 12 10.02 6.07 -17.85
C TYR A 12 11.53 6.44 -17.80
N LYS A 13 11.86 7.66 -17.33
CA LYS A 13 13.25 8.10 -17.13
C LYS A 13 14.03 7.21 -16.17
N LEU A 14 13.41 6.77 -15.09
CA LEU A 14 14.04 5.92 -14.07
C LEU A 14 13.99 4.43 -14.42
N LYS A 15 13.43 4.05 -15.59
CA LYS A 15 13.21 2.65 -15.99
C LYS A 15 12.40 1.85 -14.96
N ILE A 16 11.49 2.51 -14.25
CA ILE A 16 10.56 1.87 -13.33
C ILE A 16 9.39 1.35 -14.15
N TYR A 17 9.29 0.05 -14.29
CA TYR A 17 8.18 -0.59 -14.98
C TYR A 17 7.03 -0.80 -13.99
N LEU A 18 6.07 0.13 -13.95
CA LEU A 18 4.88 0.04 -13.11
C LEU A 18 3.96 -1.12 -13.50
N PHE A 19 4.01 -1.50 -14.76
CA PHE A 19 3.21 -2.60 -15.30
C PHE A 19 4.11 -3.56 -16.05
N SER A 20 4.18 -4.80 -15.59
CA SER A 20 4.80 -5.89 -16.35
C SER A 20 3.69 -6.70 -17.02
N PHE A 21 3.74 -6.82 -18.35
CA PHE A 21 2.87 -7.71 -19.12
C PHE A 21 3.42 -9.15 -19.18
N ALA A 22 4.44 -9.47 -18.40
CA ALA A 22 4.93 -10.83 -18.28
C ALA A 22 3.84 -11.74 -17.72
N ARG A 23 3.67 -12.92 -18.32
CA ARG A 23 2.71 -13.91 -17.81
C ARG A 23 3.29 -14.53 -16.53
N PHE A 24 2.54 -14.43 -15.46
CA PHE A 24 2.87 -15.14 -14.24
C PHE A 24 2.73 -16.65 -14.43
N THR A 25 3.60 -17.38 -13.76
CA THR A 25 3.47 -18.82 -13.63
C THR A 25 2.33 -19.17 -12.66
N LYS A 26 1.76 -20.37 -12.77
CA LYS A 26 0.74 -20.86 -11.81
C LYS A 26 1.22 -20.76 -10.35
N LYS A 27 2.51 -21.04 -10.13
CA LYS A 27 3.13 -20.93 -8.79
C LYS A 27 3.11 -19.50 -8.27
N GLN A 28 3.44 -18.51 -9.10
CA GLN A 28 3.40 -17.09 -8.72
C GLN A 28 1.98 -16.62 -8.42
N TYR A 29 0.98 -17.00 -9.23
CA TYR A 29 -0.42 -16.72 -8.92
C TYR A 29 -0.84 -17.29 -7.57
N LEU A 30 -0.46 -18.54 -7.27
CA LEU A 30 -0.77 -19.16 -5.99
C LEU A 30 -0.07 -18.45 -4.82
N GLN A 31 1.19 -18.07 -4.96
CA GLN A 31 1.94 -17.31 -3.95
C GLN A 31 1.26 -15.96 -3.65
N VAL A 32 0.93 -15.19 -4.70
CA VAL A 32 0.21 -13.91 -4.56
C VAL A 32 -1.12 -14.13 -3.83
N ALA A 33 -1.90 -15.11 -4.25
CA ALA A 33 -3.19 -15.42 -3.64
C ALA A 33 -3.04 -15.79 -2.14
N ILE A 34 -2.07 -16.63 -1.78
CA ILE A 34 -1.82 -17.02 -0.39
C ILE A 34 -1.39 -15.81 0.44
N ILE A 35 -0.43 -15.01 -0.03
CA ILE A 35 0.05 -13.84 0.70
C ILE A 35 -1.09 -12.84 0.90
N THR A 36 -1.86 -12.54 -0.15
CA THR A 36 -2.99 -11.62 -0.08
C THR A 36 -4.06 -12.12 0.89
N ALA A 37 -4.46 -13.39 0.79
CA ALA A 37 -5.43 -13.98 1.69
C ALA A 37 -4.95 -13.97 3.14
N SER A 38 -3.69 -14.32 3.39
CA SER A 38 -3.08 -14.27 4.73
C SER A 38 -3.05 -12.87 5.31
N THR A 39 -2.71 -11.86 4.50
CA THR A 39 -2.72 -10.45 4.91
C THR A 39 -4.11 -9.98 5.29
N ILE A 40 -5.13 -10.31 4.49
CA ILE A 40 -6.53 -9.95 4.75
C ILE A 40 -7.01 -10.62 6.06
N VAL A 41 -6.77 -11.92 6.21
CA VAL A 41 -7.18 -12.68 7.40
C VAL A 41 -6.50 -12.13 8.66
N LEU A 42 -5.18 -11.90 8.61
CA LEU A 42 -4.44 -11.36 9.74
C LEU A 42 -4.93 -9.94 10.10
N SER A 43 -5.12 -9.07 9.11
CA SER A 43 -5.66 -7.71 9.31
C SER A 43 -7.07 -7.75 9.91
N PHE A 44 -7.90 -8.70 9.48
CA PHE A 44 -9.24 -8.88 10.05
C PHE A 44 -9.17 -9.25 11.53
N PHE A 45 -8.38 -10.26 11.90
CA PHE A 45 -8.25 -10.67 13.31
C PHE A 45 -7.68 -9.57 14.19
N VAL A 46 -6.68 -8.82 13.71
CA VAL A 46 -6.13 -7.69 14.44
C VAL A 46 -7.20 -6.60 14.65
N LYS A 47 -7.96 -6.25 13.63
CA LYS A 47 -9.05 -5.25 13.75
C LYS A 47 -10.15 -5.74 14.71
N VAL A 48 -10.52 -7.01 14.65
CA VAL A 48 -11.48 -7.59 15.60
C VAL A 48 -10.95 -7.52 17.02
N GLY A 49 -9.69 -7.90 17.26
CA GLY A 49 -9.05 -7.80 18.57
C GLY A 49 -9.02 -6.36 19.11
N ILE A 50 -8.64 -5.40 18.26
CA ILE A 50 -8.64 -3.98 18.62
C ILE A 50 -10.05 -3.51 18.99
N ARG A 51 -11.07 -3.91 18.26
CA ARG A 51 -12.47 -3.53 18.55
C ARG A 51 -12.95 -4.02 19.91
N PHE A 52 -12.47 -5.19 20.37
CA PHE A 52 -12.74 -5.68 21.72
C PHE A 52 -12.01 -4.90 22.80
N LEU A 53 -10.75 -4.50 22.54
CA LEU A 53 -9.91 -3.78 23.49
C LEU A 53 -10.23 -2.28 23.56
N SER A 54 -10.63 -1.69 22.45
CA SER A 54 -10.91 -0.25 22.29
C SER A 54 -12.14 -0.05 21.40
N PRO A 55 -13.37 -0.20 21.95
CA PRO A 55 -14.59 0.06 21.22
C PRO A 55 -14.61 1.49 20.65
N GLY A 56 -14.90 1.64 19.36
CA GLY A 56 -14.92 2.95 18.69
C GLY A 56 -13.55 3.44 18.20
N PHE A 57 -12.49 2.63 18.32
CA PHE A 57 -11.18 2.98 17.76
C PHE A 57 -11.24 3.14 16.23
N GLU A 58 -10.78 4.28 15.75
CA GLU A 58 -10.56 4.56 14.33
C GLU A 58 -9.16 5.15 14.12
N THR A 59 -8.52 4.81 13.01
CA THR A 59 -7.23 5.40 12.66
C THR A 59 -7.43 6.80 12.09
N VAL A 60 -6.42 7.67 12.20
CA VAL A 60 -6.46 9.03 11.61
C VAL A 60 -6.73 8.95 10.11
N ASN A 61 -6.09 8.02 9.41
CA ASN A 61 -6.33 7.83 7.98
C ASN A 61 -7.78 7.40 7.68
N GLN A 62 -8.42 6.60 8.54
CA GLN A 62 -9.83 6.24 8.37
C GLN A 62 -10.74 7.46 8.54
N ASN A 63 -10.46 8.32 9.51
CA ASN A 63 -11.21 9.55 9.71
C ASN A 63 -11.05 10.51 8.54
N ASP A 64 -9.82 10.65 8.00
CA ASP A 64 -9.58 11.45 6.80
C ASP A 64 -10.36 10.90 5.58
N LEU A 65 -10.44 9.58 5.42
CA LEU A 65 -11.25 8.93 4.38
C LEU A 65 -12.75 9.18 4.60
N ASN A 66 -13.26 9.06 5.82
CA ASN A 66 -14.66 9.35 6.13
C ASN A 66 -15.02 10.79 5.75
N GLY A 67 -14.15 11.77 6.05
CA GLY A 67 -14.32 13.15 5.61
C GLY A 67 -14.32 13.33 4.09
N LEU A 68 -13.53 12.54 3.35
CA LEU A 68 -13.58 12.53 1.88
C LEU A 68 -14.91 11.98 1.35
N PHE A 69 -15.46 10.93 1.96
CA PHE A 69 -16.76 10.35 1.58
C PHE A 69 -17.91 11.34 1.76
N GLU A 70 -17.88 12.17 2.80
CA GLU A 70 -18.90 13.18 3.07
C GLU A 70 -18.86 14.35 2.09
N ASN A 71 -17.66 14.71 1.60
CA ASN A 71 -17.43 15.94 0.85
C ASN A 71 -17.13 15.73 -0.64
N SER A 72 -17.17 14.51 -1.15
CA SER A 72 -16.78 14.20 -2.53
C SER A 72 -17.80 13.32 -3.25
N THR A 73 -17.83 13.41 -4.58
CA THR A 73 -18.67 12.50 -5.37
C THR A 73 -18.09 11.08 -5.40
N VAL A 74 -18.94 10.07 -5.54
CA VAL A 74 -18.54 8.65 -5.63
C VAL A 74 -17.49 8.42 -6.71
N ILE A 75 -17.63 9.10 -7.86
CA ILE A 75 -16.68 8.98 -8.97
C ILE A 75 -15.30 9.52 -8.56
N THR A 76 -15.25 10.66 -7.88
CA THR A 76 -13.98 11.24 -7.39
C THR A 76 -13.31 10.31 -6.40
N ILE A 77 -14.05 9.76 -5.46
CA ILE A 77 -13.55 8.81 -4.46
C ILE A 77 -13.00 7.55 -5.15
N PHE A 78 -13.76 6.99 -6.09
CA PHE A 78 -13.33 5.82 -6.85
C PHE A 78 -11.99 6.07 -7.58
N ILE A 79 -11.90 7.18 -8.31
CA ILE A 79 -10.66 7.53 -9.03
C ILE A 79 -9.49 7.72 -8.06
N MET A 80 -9.71 8.42 -6.95
CA MET A 80 -8.65 8.70 -5.98
C MET A 80 -8.17 7.44 -5.26
N LEU A 81 -9.08 6.63 -4.72
CA LEU A 81 -8.73 5.51 -3.84
C LEU A 81 -8.43 4.21 -4.61
N VAL A 82 -9.04 4.00 -5.78
CA VAL A 82 -8.89 2.74 -6.52
C VAL A 82 -7.85 2.86 -7.63
N ILE A 83 -7.60 4.06 -8.15
CA ILE A 83 -6.68 4.25 -9.28
C ILE A 83 -5.44 5.04 -8.85
N ILE A 84 -5.62 6.27 -8.37
CA ILE A 84 -4.49 7.19 -8.15
C ILE A 84 -3.65 6.76 -6.95
N ALA A 85 -4.27 6.49 -5.81
CA ALA A 85 -3.54 6.13 -4.60
C ALA A 85 -2.72 4.84 -4.80
N PRO A 86 -3.28 3.69 -5.25
CA PRO A 86 -2.49 2.49 -5.44
C PRO A 86 -1.36 2.63 -6.46
N ILE A 87 -1.58 3.35 -7.58
CA ILE A 87 -0.52 3.58 -8.57
C ILE A 87 0.61 4.43 -7.97
N THR A 88 0.26 5.47 -7.21
CA THR A 88 1.25 6.35 -6.56
C THR A 88 2.05 5.58 -5.50
N GLU A 89 1.37 4.78 -4.69
CA GLU A 89 2.00 3.95 -3.67
C GLU A 89 2.95 2.92 -4.28
N GLU A 90 2.50 2.21 -5.32
CA GLU A 90 3.33 1.23 -6.01
C GLU A 90 4.57 1.88 -6.64
N PHE A 91 4.41 3.05 -7.27
CA PHE A 91 5.52 3.82 -7.81
C PHE A 91 6.53 4.21 -6.73
N LEU A 92 6.07 4.76 -5.61
CA LEU A 92 6.96 5.25 -4.55
C LEU A 92 7.67 4.12 -3.81
N PHE A 93 6.90 3.15 -3.33
CA PHE A 93 7.41 2.15 -2.41
C PHE A 93 8.11 0.99 -3.12
N ARG A 94 7.56 0.51 -4.24
CA ARG A 94 8.14 -0.61 -4.99
C ARG A 94 9.05 -0.10 -6.10
N GLY A 95 8.59 0.84 -6.88
CA GLY A 95 9.36 1.40 -7.98
C GLY A 95 10.60 2.16 -7.49
N LEU A 96 10.39 3.23 -6.74
CA LEU A 96 11.48 4.14 -6.36
C LEU A 96 12.32 3.58 -5.21
N ILE A 97 11.71 3.23 -4.07
CA ILE A 97 12.46 2.80 -2.89
C ILE A 97 13.15 1.46 -3.14
N MET A 98 12.40 0.42 -3.49
CA MET A 98 12.99 -0.92 -3.61
C MET A 98 13.86 -1.06 -4.86
N ASN A 99 13.41 -0.60 -6.03
CA ASN A 99 14.12 -0.88 -7.28
C ASN A 99 15.17 0.17 -7.67
N VAL A 100 15.03 1.42 -7.24
CA VAL A 100 16.01 2.46 -7.62
C VAL A 100 16.98 2.73 -6.48
N ILE A 101 16.46 3.10 -5.30
CA ILE A 101 17.32 3.51 -4.19
C ILE A 101 18.08 2.31 -3.60
N PHE A 102 17.38 1.23 -3.33
CA PHE A 102 17.93 0.04 -2.67
C PHE A 102 18.10 -1.16 -3.61
N ASN A 103 18.29 -0.95 -4.91
CA ASN A 103 18.43 -2.02 -5.90
C ASN A 103 19.53 -3.04 -5.58
N LYS A 104 20.61 -2.61 -4.91
CA LYS A 104 21.72 -3.47 -4.48
C LYS A 104 21.49 -4.14 -3.13
N PHE A 105 20.51 -3.67 -2.36
CA PHE A 105 20.22 -4.13 -1.00
C PHE A 105 18.73 -4.43 -0.84
N PRO A 106 18.19 -5.48 -1.51
CA PRO A 106 16.75 -5.72 -1.59
C PRO A 106 16.09 -5.91 -0.22
N LYS A 107 16.77 -6.52 0.75
CA LYS A 107 16.22 -6.67 2.11
C LYS A 107 16.09 -5.34 2.84
N ILE A 108 17.04 -4.43 2.65
CA ILE A 108 16.97 -3.07 3.23
C ILE A 108 15.86 -2.29 2.53
N GLY A 109 15.75 -2.41 1.20
CA GLY A 109 14.69 -1.80 0.42
C GLY A 109 13.30 -2.25 0.86
N LEU A 110 13.11 -3.56 1.06
CA LEU A 110 11.87 -4.12 1.59
C LEU A 110 11.52 -3.52 2.96
N PHE A 111 12.46 -3.58 3.90
CA PHE A 111 12.26 -3.05 5.26
C PHE A 111 11.93 -1.55 5.24
N THR A 112 12.70 -0.77 4.49
CA THR A 112 12.48 0.68 4.36
C THR A 112 11.13 0.99 3.70
N SER A 113 10.76 0.26 2.66
CA SER A 113 9.47 0.40 1.98
C SER A 113 8.30 0.12 2.93
N VAL A 114 8.36 -0.99 3.68
CA VAL A 114 7.36 -1.36 4.68
C VAL A 114 7.22 -0.30 5.75
N LEU A 115 8.33 0.17 6.30
CA LEU A 115 8.33 1.16 7.37
C LEU A 115 7.78 2.51 6.89
N LEU A 116 8.27 3.02 5.75
CA LEU A 116 7.82 4.30 5.21
C LEU A 116 6.36 4.26 4.79
N PHE A 117 5.89 3.16 4.20
CA PHE A 117 4.47 2.98 3.90
C PHE A 117 3.62 3.05 5.17
N THR A 118 4.04 2.36 6.22
CA THR A 118 3.35 2.40 7.52
C THR A 118 3.28 3.81 8.07
N LEU A 119 4.40 4.54 8.04
CA LEU A 119 4.50 5.88 8.61
C LEU A 119 3.71 6.95 7.84
N ILE A 120 3.60 6.83 6.51
CA ILE A 120 2.83 7.81 5.71
C ILE A 120 1.34 7.78 6.03
N HIS A 121 0.84 6.65 6.57
CA HIS A 121 -0.55 6.50 7.03
C HIS A 121 -0.79 7.12 8.42
N ARG A 122 0.21 7.83 8.97
CA ARG A 122 0.12 8.62 10.21
C ARG A 122 -0.40 7.80 11.40
N PRO A 123 0.25 6.66 11.73
CA PRO A 123 -0.15 5.90 12.91
C PRO A 123 0.07 6.73 14.19
N THR A 124 -0.95 6.88 15.01
CA THR A 124 -0.91 7.66 16.26
C THR A 124 -0.66 6.80 17.49
N ASP A 125 -0.78 5.49 17.34
CA ASP A 125 -0.69 4.52 18.42
C ASP A 125 -0.24 3.15 17.88
N LEU A 126 -0.01 2.21 18.81
CA LEU A 126 0.48 0.87 18.45
C LEU A 126 -0.54 0.07 17.64
N PHE A 127 -1.83 0.31 17.81
CA PHE A 127 -2.87 -0.41 17.09
C PHE A 127 -2.88 0.01 15.62
N SER A 128 -2.93 1.33 15.35
CA SER A 128 -2.87 1.86 13.99
C SER A 128 -1.56 1.48 13.29
N PHE A 129 -0.43 1.56 14.01
CA PHE A 129 0.87 1.11 13.49
C PHE A 129 0.84 -0.37 13.06
N SER A 130 0.27 -1.25 13.90
CA SER A 130 0.18 -2.68 13.61
C SER A 130 -0.67 -2.99 12.36
N ILE A 131 -1.80 -2.32 12.19
CA ILE A 131 -2.67 -2.47 11.03
C ILE A 131 -1.90 -2.14 9.75
N TYR A 132 -1.26 -0.97 9.68
CA TYR A 132 -0.54 -0.55 8.47
C TYR A 132 0.74 -1.34 8.24
N LEU A 133 1.40 -1.80 9.30
CA LEU A 133 2.57 -2.67 9.18
C LEU A 133 2.21 -4.01 8.51
N ILE A 134 1.11 -4.63 8.91
CA ILE A 134 0.62 -5.89 8.32
C ILE A 134 0.27 -5.69 6.85
N LEU A 135 -0.49 -4.65 6.52
CA LEU A 135 -0.88 -4.34 5.15
C LEU A 135 0.33 -4.05 4.26
N SER A 136 1.24 -3.21 4.75
CA SER A 136 2.47 -2.86 4.04
C SER A 136 3.38 -4.07 3.79
N THR A 137 3.52 -4.93 4.81
CA THR A 137 4.31 -6.17 4.68
C THR A 137 3.71 -7.09 3.63
N GLY A 138 2.39 -7.34 3.68
CA GLY A 138 1.70 -8.15 2.69
C GLY A 138 1.88 -7.64 1.27
N LEU A 139 1.65 -6.35 1.04
CA LEU A 139 1.84 -5.70 -0.26
C LEU A 139 3.29 -5.78 -0.74
N SER A 140 4.28 -5.66 0.16
CA SER A 140 5.70 -5.70 -0.22
C SER A 140 6.21 -7.11 -0.49
N LEU A 141 5.59 -8.14 0.09
CA LEU A 141 5.93 -9.54 -0.16
C LEU A 141 5.33 -10.08 -1.47
N VAL A 142 4.28 -9.46 -1.98
CA VAL A 142 3.68 -9.80 -3.28
C VAL A 142 4.55 -9.28 -4.44
N TYR A 143 5.30 -8.21 -4.21
CA TYR A 143 6.18 -7.61 -5.20
C TYR A 143 7.47 -8.40 -5.35
#